data_56fcf2e166a980f0ee9f90820d0fe16e
#
_entry.id   56fcf2e166a980f0ee9f90820d0fe16e
#
_cell.length_a   1.000
_cell.length_b   1.000
_cell.length_c   1.000
_cell.angle_alpha   90.00
_cell.angle_beta   90.00
_cell.angle_gamma   90.00
#
_symmetry.space_group_name_H-M   'P 1'
#
loop_
_entity.id
_entity.type
_entity.pdbx_description
1 polymer ?
#
loop_
_entity_poly.entity_id
_entity_poly.type
_entity_poly.pdbx_seq_one_letter_code
_entity_poly.pdbx_strand_id
1 'polypeptide(L)'
;MENFIWTAKITTQNLDKAEKYLLAADENECVFYALGKLYLTEEKGDVQRAVSYFEQCLDTNAWASYWLGKIYLFGCGDVAQNREKALEYLTFSAEQGNGYAQNILDNMEQYQSEMLTNTIFSLFVNLSRCLSEDYNQKFQSGRISVDKKLRRMMQEKKQALGMKEERTQTQEQSY
;
A
#
# COMPACT_ATOMS: atom_id res chain seq x y z
N MET A 1 25.53 -23.66 -23.20
CA MET A 1 26.10 -22.60 -22.35
C MET A 1 26.97 -21.59 -23.12
N GLU A 2 27.62 -21.96 -24.18
CA GLU A 2 28.51 -21.05 -24.96
C GLU A 2 27.74 -19.92 -25.69
N ASN A 3 26.53 -20.15 -26.16
CA ASN A 3 25.77 -19.14 -26.90
C ASN A 3 25.30 -17.97 -26.00
N PHE A 4 25.10 -18.18 -24.70
CA PHE A 4 24.72 -17.12 -23.75
C PHE A 4 25.89 -16.16 -23.45
N ILE A 5 27.11 -16.69 -23.36
CA ILE A 5 28.33 -15.89 -23.11
C ILE A 5 28.65 -14.99 -24.32
N TRP A 6 28.41 -15.47 -25.52
CA TRP A 6 28.64 -14.69 -26.74
C TRP A 6 27.63 -13.55 -26.92
N THR A 7 26.36 -13.79 -26.65
CA THR A 7 25.33 -12.73 -26.71
C THR A 7 25.59 -11.65 -25.66
N ALA A 8 25.89 -12.02 -24.41
CA ALA A 8 26.23 -11.08 -23.36
C ALA A 8 27.44 -10.20 -23.73
N LYS A 9 28.50 -10.81 -24.26
CA LYS A 9 29.74 -10.09 -24.65
C LYS A 9 29.49 -9.13 -25.84
N ILE A 10 28.64 -9.47 -26.81
CA ILE A 10 28.29 -8.60 -27.91
C ILE A 10 27.43 -7.45 -27.41
N THR A 11 26.51 -7.68 -26.47
CA THR A 11 25.62 -6.66 -25.90
C THR A 11 26.42 -5.62 -25.11
N THR A 12 27.33 -6.04 -24.21
CA THR A 12 28.17 -5.13 -23.43
C THR A 12 29.07 -4.28 -24.32
N GLN A 13 29.70 -4.87 -25.35
CA GLN A 13 30.55 -4.13 -26.27
C GLN A 13 29.76 -3.10 -27.10
N ASN A 14 28.50 -3.37 -27.42
CA ASN A 14 27.62 -2.42 -28.10
C ASN A 14 27.17 -1.29 -27.18
N LEU A 15 26.93 -1.56 -25.89
CA LEU A 15 26.59 -0.53 -24.90
C LEU A 15 27.73 0.46 -24.66
N ASP A 16 28.98 -0.03 -24.58
CA ASP A 16 30.16 0.84 -24.45
C ASP A 16 30.35 1.75 -25.67
N LYS A 17 30.07 1.22 -26.85
CA LYS A 17 30.09 2.03 -28.07
C LYS A 17 28.94 3.05 -28.07
N ALA A 18 27.73 2.63 -27.68
CA ALA A 18 26.59 3.53 -27.59
C ALA A 18 26.86 4.66 -26.61
N GLU A 19 27.39 4.36 -25.42
CA GLU A 19 27.79 5.37 -24.44
C GLU A 19 28.79 6.35 -25.04
N LYS A 20 29.84 5.86 -25.70
CA LYS A 20 30.85 6.71 -26.31
C LYS A 20 30.30 7.63 -27.40
N TYR A 21 29.38 7.12 -28.23
CA TYR A 21 28.74 7.95 -29.25
C TYR A 21 27.77 8.96 -28.66
N LEU A 22 27.00 8.58 -27.62
CA LEU A 22 26.10 9.49 -26.93
C LEU A 22 26.87 10.62 -26.21
N LEU A 23 27.98 10.29 -25.54
CA LEU A 23 28.85 11.26 -24.88
C LEU A 23 29.60 12.19 -25.87
N ALA A 24 29.79 11.74 -27.10
CA ALA A 24 30.41 12.55 -28.16
C ALA A 24 29.38 13.37 -28.99
N ALA A 25 28.10 13.15 -28.77
CA ALA A 25 27.02 13.89 -29.40
C ALA A 25 26.80 15.25 -28.72
N ASP A 26 26.17 16.18 -29.44
CA ASP A 26 25.79 17.47 -28.86
C ASP A 26 24.82 17.26 -27.71
N GLU A 27 24.99 17.98 -26.62
CA GLU A 27 24.15 17.92 -25.44
C GLU A 27 22.72 18.39 -25.78
N ASN A 28 21.79 17.46 -25.75
CA ASN A 28 20.38 17.74 -25.94
C ASN A 28 19.51 16.73 -25.14
N GLU A 29 18.23 17.02 -25.03
CA GLU A 29 17.29 16.21 -24.26
C GLU A 29 17.22 14.73 -24.69
N CYS A 30 17.32 14.47 -26.01
CA CYS A 30 17.29 13.12 -26.55
C CYS A 30 18.54 12.32 -26.13
N VAL A 31 19.70 12.97 -26.10
CA VAL A 31 20.96 12.37 -25.66
C VAL A 31 20.91 12.09 -24.17
N PHE A 32 20.47 13.04 -23.35
CA PHE A 32 20.34 12.85 -21.91
C PHE A 32 19.36 11.73 -21.57
N TYR A 33 18.20 11.69 -22.24
CA TYR A 33 17.26 10.61 -22.09
C TYR A 33 17.85 9.25 -22.48
N ALA A 34 18.56 9.17 -23.60
CA ALA A 34 19.19 7.94 -24.07
C ALA A 34 20.30 7.47 -23.12
N LEU A 35 21.13 8.38 -22.57
CA LEU A 35 22.12 8.07 -21.55
C LEU A 35 21.45 7.57 -20.26
N GLY A 36 20.41 8.23 -19.79
CA GLY A 36 19.64 7.77 -18.63
C GLY A 36 19.12 6.35 -18.81
N LYS A 37 18.57 6.05 -19.98
CA LYS A 37 18.12 4.68 -20.34
C LYS A 37 19.26 3.67 -20.38
N LEU A 38 20.39 4.07 -20.93
CA LEU A 38 21.57 3.19 -21.04
C LEU A 38 22.12 2.83 -19.66
N TYR A 39 22.22 3.77 -18.73
CA TYR A 39 22.68 3.51 -17.37
C TYR A 39 21.70 2.72 -16.50
N LEU A 40 20.41 2.65 -16.90
CA LEU A 40 19.43 1.76 -16.28
C LEU A 40 19.50 0.30 -16.77
N THR A 41 20.32 -0.01 -17.78
CA THR A 41 20.48 -1.39 -18.23
C THR A 41 21.19 -2.21 -17.15
N GLU A 42 20.89 -3.51 -17.07
CA GLU A 42 21.51 -4.42 -16.08
C GLU A 42 23.04 -4.46 -16.20
N GLU A 43 23.57 -4.31 -17.43
CA GLU A 43 25.00 -4.37 -17.70
C GLU A 43 25.77 -3.15 -17.17
N LYS A 44 25.14 -1.96 -17.19
CA LYS A 44 25.76 -0.73 -16.65
C LYS A 44 25.42 -0.54 -15.17
N GLY A 45 24.15 -0.69 -14.82
CA GLY A 45 23.67 -0.71 -13.43
C GLY A 45 23.94 0.56 -12.61
N ASP A 46 24.28 1.67 -13.26
CA ASP A 46 24.59 2.95 -12.57
C ASP A 46 23.35 3.84 -12.50
N VAL A 47 22.50 3.53 -11.53
CA VAL A 47 21.21 4.23 -11.36
C VAL A 47 21.40 5.70 -10.97
N GLN A 48 22.46 6.02 -10.25
CA GLN A 48 22.77 7.41 -9.86
C GLN A 48 23.04 8.28 -11.09
N ARG A 49 23.81 7.80 -12.04
CA ARG A 49 24.03 8.47 -13.31
C ARG A 49 22.76 8.56 -14.14
N ALA A 50 21.97 7.49 -14.17
CA ALA A 50 20.68 7.50 -14.86
C ALA A 50 19.78 8.61 -14.32
N VAL A 51 19.66 8.75 -13.00
CA VAL A 51 18.90 9.83 -12.34
C VAL A 51 19.44 11.18 -12.77
N SER A 52 20.75 11.41 -12.69
CA SER A 52 21.38 12.68 -13.08
C SER A 52 21.08 13.07 -14.53
N TYR A 53 21.10 12.12 -15.46
CA TYR A 53 20.77 12.41 -16.86
C TYR A 53 19.28 12.65 -17.09
N PHE A 54 18.39 11.94 -16.41
CA PHE A 54 16.96 12.22 -16.50
C PHE A 54 16.60 13.58 -15.91
N GLU A 55 17.25 14.01 -14.83
CA GLU A 55 17.06 15.35 -14.25
C GLU A 55 17.45 16.48 -15.22
N GLN A 56 18.45 16.27 -16.09
CA GLN A 56 18.85 17.25 -17.09
C GLN A 56 17.83 17.44 -18.23
N CYS A 57 16.94 16.49 -18.45
CA CYS A 57 15.91 16.60 -19.48
C CYS A 57 14.48 16.54 -18.90
N LEU A 58 14.32 16.77 -17.61
CA LEU A 58 13.06 16.67 -16.89
C LEU A 58 11.97 17.59 -17.48
N ASP A 59 12.31 18.84 -17.74
CA ASP A 59 11.35 19.87 -18.16
C ASP A 59 10.86 19.70 -19.60
N THR A 60 11.62 18.99 -20.42
CA THR A 60 11.37 18.85 -21.86
C THR A 60 10.92 17.45 -22.27
N ASN A 61 11.08 16.47 -21.37
CA ASN A 61 10.82 15.07 -21.68
C ASN A 61 9.98 14.36 -20.61
N ALA A 62 8.70 14.23 -20.87
CA ALA A 62 7.75 13.52 -19.99
C ALA A 62 8.17 12.08 -19.64
N TRP A 63 8.95 11.43 -20.49
CA TRP A 63 9.46 10.08 -20.22
C TRP A 63 10.60 10.08 -19.20
N ALA A 64 11.39 11.15 -19.12
CA ALA A 64 12.43 11.31 -18.09
C ALA A 64 11.78 11.36 -16.70
N SER A 65 10.77 12.20 -16.54
CA SER A 65 9.98 12.29 -15.30
C SER A 65 9.33 10.96 -14.93
N TYR A 66 8.78 10.22 -15.91
CA TYR A 66 8.22 8.90 -15.69
C TYR A 66 9.25 7.91 -15.16
N TRP A 67 10.46 7.89 -15.72
CA TRP A 67 11.51 7.00 -15.25
C TRP A 67 12.02 7.37 -13.87
N LEU A 68 12.19 8.67 -13.58
CA LEU A 68 12.49 9.15 -12.22
C LEU A 68 11.43 8.70 -11.23
N GLY A 69 10.16 8.90 -11.57
CA GLY A 69 9.04 8.45 -10.75
C GLY A 69 9.09 6.95 -10.45
N LYS A 70 9.40 6.12 -11.45
CA LYS A 70 9.57 4.67 -11.26
C LYS A 70 10.77 4.32 -10.37
N ILE A 71 11.91 4.97 -10.58
CA ILE A 71 13.12 4.72 -9.78
C ILE A 71 12.83 5.00 -8.31
N TYR A 72 12.20 6.14 -7.98
CA TYR A 72 11.87 6.48 -6.61
C TYR A 72 10.70 5.68 -6.04
N LEU A 73 9.78 5.20 -6.89
CA LEU A 73 8.63 4.40 -6.45
C LEU A 73 9.04 3.02 -5.95
N PHE A 74 9.93 2.36 -6.68
CA PHE A 74 10.33 0.99 -6.37
C PHE A 74 11.67 0.92 -5.61
N GLY A 75 12.44 1.98 -5.66
CA GLY A 75 13.86 1.93 -5.34
C GLY A 75 14.63 1.15 -6.42
N CYS A 76 15.82 1.57 -6.76
CA CYS A 76 16.63 0.88 -7.76
C CYS A 76 18.11 1.09 -7.45
N GLY A 77 18.90 0.03 -7.41
CA GLY A 77 20.32 0.09 -7.07
C GLY A 77 20.56 0.81 -5.75
N ASP A 78 21.38 1.86 -5.78
CA ASP A 78 21.72 2.67 -4.60
C ASP A 78 20.69 3.77 -4.29
N VAL A 79 19.63 3.90 -5.12
CA VAL A 79 18.58 4.90 -4.91
C VAL A 79 17.48 4.29 -4.03
N ALA A 80 17.34 4.82 -2.81
CA ALA A 80 16.31 4.39 -1.89
C ALA A 80 14.90 4.78 -2.38
N GLN A 81 13.93 3.96 -2.05
CA GLN A 81 12.53 4.27 -2.31
C GLN A 81 12.12 5.57 -1.61
N ASN A 82 11.46 6.45 -2.36
CA ASN A 82 10.89 7.69 -1.85
C ASN A 82 9.55 7.96 -2.55
N ARG A 83 8.46 7.70 -1.83
CA ARG A 83 7.11 7.81 -2.38
C ARG A 83 6.71 9.23 -2.72
N GLU A 84 7.15 10.21 -1.94
CA GLU A 84 6.81 11.62 -2.16
C GLU A 84 7.43 12.11 -3.46
N LYS A 85 8.73 11.88 -3.66
CA LYS A 85 9.41 12.18 -4.93
C LYS A 85 8.82 11.40 -6.10
N ALA A 86 8.46 10.13 -5.90
CA ALA A 86 7.84 9.33 -6.95
C ALA A 86 6.51 9.95 -7.41
N LEU A 87 5.67 10.38 -6.47
CA LEU A 87 4.41 11.05 -6.78
C LEU A 87 4.63 12.36 -7.52
N GLU A 88 5.58 13.19 -7.07
CA GLU A 88 5.93 14.46 -7.72
C GLU A 88 6.32 14.24 -9.18
N TYR A 89 7.27 13.36 -9.46
CA TYR A 89 7.72 13.07 -10.81
C TYR A 89 6.65 12.41 -11.69
N LEU A 90 5.85 11.49 -11.14
CA LEU A 90 4.77 10.85 -11.89
C LEU A 90 3.65 11.84 -12.21
N THR A 91 3.28 12.73 -11.28
CA THR A 91 2.29 13.76 -11.50
C THR A 91 2.75 14.72 -12.59
N PHE A 92 3.99 15.19 -12.51
CA PHE A 92 4.58 16.06 -13.53
C PHE A 92 4.59 15.38 -14.93
N SER A 93 4.94 14.08 -14.98
CA SER A 93 4.90 13.31 -16.23
C SER A 93 3.48 13.15 -16.78
N ALA A 94 2.50 12.93 -15.93
CA ALA A 94 1.10 12.79 -16.31
C ALA A 94 0.51 14.12 -16.83
N GLU A 95 0.86 15.25 -16.20
CA GLU A 95 0.49 16.60 -16.65
C GLU A 95 1.04 16.91 -18.04
N GLN A 96 2.19 16.37 -18.38
CA GLN A 96 2.76 16.43 -19.73
C GLN A 96 2.12 15.44 -20.72
N GLY A 97 1.07 14.73 -20.33
CA GLY A 97 0.30 13.81 -21.18
C GLY A 97 0.83 12.39 -21.24
N ASN A 98 1.71 11.98 -20.33
CA ASN A 98 2.18 10.61 -20.26
C ASN A 98 1.13 9.70 -19.61
N GLY A 99 0.35 8.97 -20.43
CA GLY A 99 -0.68 8.06 -19.95
C GLY A 99 -0.16 6.88 -19.09
N TYR A 100 1.11 6.50 -19.23
CA TYR A 100 1.70 5.47 -18.35
C TYR A 100 1.91 5.98 -16.92
N ALA A 101 2.30 7.25 -16.77
CA ALA A 101 2.42 7.89 -15.47
C ALA A 101 1.04 8.01 -14.80
N GLN A 102 0.02 8.45 -15.56
CA GLN A 102 -1.35 8.51 -15.07
C GLN A 102 -1.85 7.15 -14.58
N ASN A 103 -1.61 6.10 -15.35
CA ASN A 103 -2.02 4.74 -14.97
C ASN A 103 -1.36 4.28 -13.65
N ILE A 104 -0.08 4.62 -13.43
CA ILE A 104 0.59 4.31 -12.17
C ILE A 104 -0.05 5.08 -11.01
N LEU A 105 -0.36 6.37 -11.19
CA LEU A 105 -1.00 7.20 -10.18
C LEU A 105 -2.39 6.65 -9.80
N ASP A 106 -3.22 6.33 -10.79
CA ASP A 106 -4.55 5.76 -10.58
C ASP A 106 -4.48 4.44 -9.79
N ASN A 107 -3.53 3.57 -10.15
CA ASN A 107 -3.31 2.33 -9.41
C ASN A 107 -2.80 2.56 -7.99
N MET A 108 -1.92 3.56 -7.79
CA MET A 108 -1.43 3.91 -6.45
C MET A 108 -2.55 4.42 -5.55
N GLU A 109 -3.47 5.23 -6.06
CA GLU A 109 -4.65 5.70 -5.32
C GLU A 109 -5.59 4.55 -4.98
N GLN A 110 -5.82 3.65 -5.93
CA GLN A 110 -6.63 2.46 -5.70
C GLN A 110 -6.03 1.57 -4.60
N TYR A 111 -4.74 1.25 -4.66
CA TYR A 111 -4.06 0.47 -3.62
C TYR A 111 -4.09 1.17 -2.25
N GLN A 112 -3.97 2.50 -2.22
CA GLN A 112 -4.09 3.25 -0.96
C GLN A 112 -5.48 3.15 -0.38
N SER A 113 -6.53 3.32 -1.20
CA SER A 113 -7.92 3.23 -0.76
C SER A 113 -8.25 1.82 -0.26
N GLU A 114 -7.80 0.78 -0.94
CA GLU A 114 -7.97 -0.61 -0.52
C GLU A 114 -7.22 -0.93 0.78
N MET A 115 -5.97 -0.49 0.93
CA MET A 115 -5.21 -0.66 2.18
C MET A 115 -5.87 0.09 3.35
N LEU A 116 -6.32 1.32 3.14
CA LEU A 116 -7.03 2.10 4.15
C LEU A 116 -8.35 1.42 4.54
N THR A 117 -9.12 0.98 3.55
CA THR A 117 -10.40 0.30 3.78
C THR A 117 -10.19 -0.99 4.57
N ASN A 118 -9.21 -1.81 4.20
CA ASN A 118 -8.88 -3.05 4.90
C ASN A 118 -8.36 -2.78 6.32
N THR A 119 -7.56 -1.73 6.50
CA THR A 119 -7.06 -1.33 7.82
C THR A 119 -8.19 -0.83 8.71
N ILE A 120 -9.05 0.04 8.20
CA ILE A 120 -10.24 0.56 8.92
C ILE A 120 -11.16 -0.60 9.27
N PHE A 121 -11.43 -1.51 8.34
CA PHE A 121 -12.27 -2.67 8.60
C PHE A 121 -11.67 -3.60 9.66
N SER A 122 -10.37 -3.86 9.61
CA SER A 122 -9.64 -4.64 10.62
C SER A 122 -9.70 -3.98 12.01
N LEU A 123 -9.49 -2.66 12.07
CA LEU A 123 -9.62 -1.88 13.32
C LEU A 123 -11.06 -1.93 13.84
N PHE A 124 -12.05 -1.79 12.97
CA PHE A 124 -13.46 -1.88 13.35
C PHE A 124 -13.83 -3.25 13.92
N VAL A 125 -13.39 -4.33 13.26
CA VAL A 125 -13.61 -5.71 13.75
C VAL A 125 -12.94 -5.92 15.11
N ASN A 126 -11.69 -5.48 15.28
CA ASN A 126 -10.98 -5.61 16.55
C ASN A 126 -11.65 -4.77 17.67
N LEU A 127 -12.05 -3.54 17.36
CA LEU A 127 -12.76 -2.69 18.31
C LEU A 127 -14.11 -3.30 18.70
N SER A 128 -14.89 -3.81 17.73
CA SER A 128 -16.15 -4.47 17.98
C SER A 128 -15.99 -5.71 18.86
N ARG A 129 -14.92 -6.47 18.66
CA ARG A 129 -14.59 -7.62 19.51
C ARG A 129 -14.24 -7.18 20.93
N CYS A 130 -13.35 -6.20 21.11
CA CYS A 130 -12.99 -5.67 22.43
C CYS A 130 -14.21 -5.11 23.16
N LEU A 131 -15.09 -4.35 22.48
CA LEU A 131 -16.31 -3.84 23.07
C LEU A 131 -17.29 -4.96 23.44
N SER A 132 -17.39 -6.00 22.61
CA SER A 132 -18.24 -7.17 22.92
C SER A 132 -17.71 -7.96 24.11
N GLU A 133 -16.39 -8.15 24.21
CA GLU A 133 -15.76 -8.80 25.34
C GLU A 133 -15.92 -7.98 26.64
N ASP A 134 -15.69 -6.68 26.60
CA ASP A 134 -15.87 -5.77 27.74
C ASP A 134 -17.36 -5.69 28.14
N TYR A 135 -18.26 -5.62 27.18
CA TYR A 135 -19.70 -5.69 27.42
C TYR A 135 -20.11 -7.02 28.03
N ASN A 136 -19.61 -8.13 27.53
CA ASN A 136 -19.91 -9.46 28.07
C ASN A 136 -19.34 -9.64 29.48
N GLN A 137 -18.12 -9.16 29.76
CA GLN A 137 -17.54 -9.19 31.10
C GLN A 137 -18.33 -8.32 32.09
N LYS A 138 -18.65 -7.07 31.71
CA LYS A 138 -19.46 -6.16 32.51
C LYS A 138 -20.89 -6.67 32.67
N PHE A 139 -21.46 -7.21 31.63
CA PHE A 139 -22.79 -7.79 31.64
C PHE A 139 -22.85 -9.07 32.47
N GLN A 140 -21.84 -9.95 32.41
CA GLN A 140 -21.77 -11.15 33.26
C GLN A 140 -21.52 -10.81 34.71
N SER A 141 -20.61 -9.87 35.02
CA SER A 141 -20.40 -9.41 36.40
C SER A 141 -21.56 -8.58 36.95
N GLY A 142 -22.21 -7.76 36.11
CA GLY A 142 -23.40 -6.98 36.44
C GLY A 142 -24.70 -7.77 36.37
N ARG A 143 -24.78 -8.84 35.56
CA ARG A 143 -25.96 -9.71 35.42
C ARG A 143 -26.33 -10.43 36.69
N ILE A 144 -25.33 -10.88 37.48
CA ILE A 144 -25.59 -11.52 38.77
C ILE A 144 -26.16 -10.47 39.77
N SER A 145 -25.71 -9.23 39.75
CA SER A 145 -26.20 -8.18 40.64
C SER A 145 -27.53 -7.57 40.13
N VAL A 146 -27.63 -7.35 38.82
CA VAL A 146 -28.86 -6.84 38.18
C VAL A 146 -29.98 -7.87 38.20
N ASP A 147 -29.67 -9.15 37.93
CA ASP A 147 -30.67 -10.23 38.04
C ASP A 147 -31.16 -10.42 39.47
N LYS A 148 -30.29 -10.37 40.48
CA LYS A 148 -30.71 -10.40 41.89
C LYS A 148 -31.57 -9.21 42.26
N LYS A 149 -31.17 -8.00 41.86
CA LYS A 149 -31.90 -6.76 42.15
C LYS A 149 -33.21 -6.71 41.37
N LEU A 150 -33.19 -7.10 40.10
CA LEU A 150 -34.40 -7.17 39.28
C LEU A 150 -35.39 -8.22 39.78
N ARG A 151 -34.93 -9.41 40.14
CA ARG A 151 -35.77 -10.48 40.73
C ARG A 151 -36.38 -10.01 42.06
N ARG A 152 -35.60 -9.34 42.90
CA ARG A 152 -36.08 -8.80 44.16
C ARG A 152 -37.17 -7.73 43.95
N MET A 153 -36.93 -6.77 43.05
CA MET A 153 -37.92 -5.73 42.68
C MET A 153 -39.17 -6.36 42.02
N MET A 154 -39.02 -7.36 41.20
CA MET A 154 -40.16 -8.07 40.58
C MET A 154 -40.95 -8.86 41.62
N GLN A 155 -40.28 -9.52 42.57
CA GLN A 155 -40.94 -10.19 43.68
C GLN A 155 -41.71 -9.22 44.59
N GLU A 156 -41.09 -8.10 44.97
CA GLU A 156 -41.72 -7.03 45.78
C GLU A 156 -42.96 -6.49 45.03
N LYS A 157 -42.86 -6.22 43.73
CA LYS A 157 -44.01 -5.78 42.91
C LYS A 157 -45.12 -6.84 42.78
N LYS A 158 -44.77 -8.10 42.61
CA LYS A 158 -45.74 -9.20 42.54
C LYS A 158 -46.49 -9.36 43.89
N GLN A 159 -45.77 -9.26 45.00
CA GLN A 159 -46.37 -9.26 46.32
C GLN A 159 -47.25 -8.05 46.57
N ALA A 160 -46.87 -6.87 46.15
CA ALA A 160 -47.66 -5.65 46.29
C ALA A 160 -48.93 -5.69 45.40
N LEU A 161 -48.93 -6.41 44.30
CA LEU A 161 -50.08 -6.58 43.40
C LEU A 161 -50.94 -7.81 43.74
N GLY A 162 -50.64 -8.55 44.82
CA GLY A 162 -51.39 -9.74 45.25
C GLY A 162 -51.37 -10.89 44.26
N MET A 163 -50.41 -10.94 43.34
CA MET A 163 -50.29 -12.03 42.37
C MET A 163 -49.60 -13.23 42.99
N LYS A 164 -50.28 -14.38 43.00
CA LYS A 164 -49.69 -15.66 43.47
C LYS A 164 -48.60 -16.11 42.51
N GLU A 165 -47.49 -16.63 43.06
CA GLU A 165 -46.42 -17.27 42.27
C GLU A 165 -46.96 -18.54 41.60
N GLU A 166 -47.00 -18.52 40.26
CA GLU A 166 -47.10 -19.77 39.50
C GLU A 166 -45.72 -20.44 39.55
N ARG A 167 -45.63 -21.55 40.28
CA ARG A 167 -44.44 -22.44 40.26
C ARG A 167 -44.46 -23.13 38.90
N THR A 168 -43.62 -22.67 38.00
CA THR A 168 -43.19 -23.46 36.80
C THR A 168 -42.43 -24.66 37.29
N GLN A 169 -43.08 -25.80 37.37
CA GLN A 169 -42.42 -27.10 37.51
C GLN A 169 -41.70 -27.38 36.19
N THR A 170 -40.41 -27.11 36.19
CA THR A 170 -39.53 -27.71 35.18
C THR A 170 -39.41 -29.18 35.51
N GLN A 171 -40.12 -30.02 34.77
CA GLN A 171 -39.88 -31.45 34.80
C GLN A 171 -38.50 -31.74 34.24
N GLU A 172 -37.59 -32.12 35.11
CA GLU A 172 -36.43 -32.92 34.76
C GLU A 172 -36.95 -34.30 34.30
N GLN A 173 -36.98 -34.49 33.00
CA GLN A 173 -37.05 -35.84 32.44
C GLN A 173 -35.64 -36.30 32.14
N SER A 174 -35.11 -37.12 33.03
CA SER A 174 -34.04 -38.06 32.78
C SER A 174 -34.48 -39.06 31.70
N TYR A 175 -33.65 -39.19 30.68
CA TYR A 175 -33.34 -40.47 30.02
C TYR A 175 -31.92 -40.41 29.48
#